data_06501c09b6d5d89c6ede45b73cc9322d
#
_entry.id   06501c09b6d5d89c6ede45b73cc9322d
#
_cell.length_a   1.000
_cell.length_b   1.000
_cell.length_c   1.000
_cell.angle_alpha   90.00
_cell.angle_beta   90.00
_cell.angle_gamma   90.00
#
_symmetry.space_group_name_H-M   'P 1'
#
loop_
_entity.id
_entity.type
_entity.pdbx_description
1 polymer ?
#
loop_
_entity_poly.entity_id
_entity_poly.type
_entity_poly.pdbx_seq_one_letter_code
_entity_poly.pdbx_strand_id
1 'polypeptide(L)'
;MEKIKVIMIDDNVNLISMVEDYFEDNQKIEIVGKAYDGIEGLELIKNEDIKYDLVILDLIMPKKDGLSVLKELNKEDIHPNVIVATSYNAPDTIRKVSEYGVTYYILKPFDLFDLEDRILDTFNTLEKKSLNLFNNNLQQSISRILHELGMPSHIKGYQYIRTAITMVYDNPEI
;
A
#
# COMPACT_ATOMS: atom_id res chain seq x y z
N MET A 1 -13.35 -7.43 15.08
CA MET A 1 -11.99 -7.42 14.51
C MET A 1 -11.25 -6.25 15.13
N GLU A 2 -9.99 -6.39 15.44
CA GLU A 2 -9.16 -5.27 15.90
C GLU A 2 -8.93 -4.31 14.74
N LYS A 3 -8.97 -2.98 15.01
CA LYS A 3 -8.71 -1.97 13.97
C LYS A 3 -7.24 -1.97 13.57
N ILE A 4 -6.96 -1.70 12.31
CA ILE A 4 -5.61 -1.44 11.82
C ILE A 4 -5.15 -0.10 12.36
N LYS A 5 -4.07 -0.10 13.12
CA LYS A 5 -3.50 1.09 13.77
C LYS A 5 -2.46 1.74 12.88
N VAL A 6 -2.68 2.98 12.51
CA VAL A 6 -1.88 3.70 11.53
C VAL A 6 -1.19 4.91 12.18
N ILE A 7 0.10 5.06 11.92
CA ILE A 7 0.86 6.29 12.16
C ILE A 7 0.94 7.07 10.84
N MET A 8 0.69 8.37 10.88
CA MET A 8 0.86 9.27 9.75
C MET A 8 1.96 10.28 9.98
N ILE A 9 2.92 10.37 9.04
CA ILE A 9 4.09 11.27 9.10
C ILE A 9 4.10 12.10 7.82
N ASP A 10 3.76 13.39 7.94
CA ASP A 10 3.57 14.30 6.83
C ASP A 10 3.64 15.75 7.34
N ASP A 11 4.34 16.65 6.67
CA ASP A 11 4.42 18.05 7.10
C ASP A 11 3.16 18.86 6.76
N ASN A 12 2.27 18.31 5.96
CA ASN A 12 0.98 18.92 5.63
C ASN A 12 -0.06 18.66 6.73
N VAL A 13 -0.14 19.58 7.67
CA VAL A 13 -1.09 19.53 8.81
C VAL A 13 -2.54 19.36 8.35
N ASN A 14 -2.93 20.03 7.25
CA ASN A 14 -4.30 19.93 6.73
C ASN A 14 -4.60 18.53 6.19
N LEU A 15 -3.63 17.92 5.50
CA LEU A 15 -3.81 16.55 5.02
C LEU A 15 -3.95 15.56 6.17
N ILE A 16 -3.11 15.68 7.21
CA ILE A 16 -3.24 14.84 8.41
C ILE A 16 -4.62 15.01 9.04
N SER A 17 -5.09 16.25 9.21
CA SER A 17 -6.42 16.52 9.78
C SER A 17 -7.54 15.90 8.94
N MET A 18 -7.48 16.04 7.62
CA MET A 18 -8.46 15.43 6.71
C MET A 18 -8.48 13.89 6.81
N VAL A 19 -7.31 13.28 6.95
CA VAL A 19 -7.18 11.81 7.11
C VAL A 19 -7.73 11.38 8.48
N GLU A 20 -7.43 12.12 9.56
CA GLU A 20 -7.97 11.85 10.88
C GLU A 20 -9.50 11.93 10.86
N ASP A 21 -10.07 13.02 10.34
CA ASP A 21 -11.53 13.22 10.26
C ASP A 21 -12.21 12.11 9.43
N TYR A 22 -11.58 11.69 8.33
CA TYR A 22 -12.11 10.62 7.49
C TYR A 22 -12.14 9.25 8.20
N PHE A 23 -11.14 8.95 9.03
CA PHE A 23 -11.06 7.69 9.75
C PHE A 23 -11.65 7.72 11.16
N GLU A 24 -12.15 8.86 11.66
CA GLU A 24 -12.67 9.00 13.04
C GLU A 24 -13.71 7.92 13.38
N ASP A 25 -14.71 7.74 12.51
CA ASP A 25 -15.78 6.74 12.69
C ASP A 25 -15.51 5.42 11.94
N ASN A 26 -14.32 5.24 11.36
CA ASN A 26 -14.03 4.05 10.60
C ASN A 26 -13.93 2.81 11.50
N GLN A 27 -14.57 1.71 11.09
CA GLN A 27 -14.65 0.50 11.91
C GLN A 27 -13.43 -0.42 11.75
N LYS A 28 -12.56 -0.14 10.75
CA LYS A 28 -11.44 -1.01 10.37
C LYS A 28 -10.09 -0.35 10.58
N ILE A 29 -10.00 0.98 10.54
CA ILE A 29 -8.76 1.76 10.57
C ILE A 29 -8.83 2.80 11.68
N GLU A 30 -7.72 3.05 12.35
CA GLU A 30 -7.56 4.05 13.41
C GLU A 30 -6.22 4.75 13.27
N ILE A 31 -6.21 6.09 13.30
CA ILE A 31 -4.96 6.86 13.34
C ILE A 31 -4.53 6.96 14.81
N VAL A 32 -3.46 6.28 15.18
CA VAL A 32 -2.95 6.20 16.56
C VAL A 32 -1.80 7.15 16.85
N GLY A 33 -1.22 7.76 15.81
CA GLY A 33 -0.12 8.69 15.98
C GLY A 33 0.10 9.54 14.74
N LYS A 34 0.62 10.74 14.96
CA LYS A 34 0.97 11.69 13.90
C LYS A 34 2.27 12.42 14.21
N ALA A 35 3.02 12.71 13.16
CA ALA A 35 4.25 13.50 13.21
C ALA A 35 4.34 14.39 11.98
N TYR A 36 5.01 15.53 12.13
CA TYR A 36 5.06 16.58 11.10
C TYR A 36 6.44 16.75 10.48
N ASP A 37 7.39 15.93 10.88
CA ASP A 37 8.71 15.82 10.28
C ASP A 37 9.34 14.43 10.54
N GLY A 38 10.44 14.15 9.87
CA GLY A 38 11.08 12.83 9.96
C GLY A 38 11.74 12.54 11.31
N ILE A 39 12.08 13.56 12.11
CA ILE A 39 12.63 13.35 13.46
C ILE A 39 11.52 12.90 14.40
N GLU A 40 10.43 13.65 14.47
CA GLU A 40 9.24 13.28 15.23
C GLU A 40 8.70 11.93 14.79
N GLY A 41 8.71 11.66 13.47
CA GLY A 41 8.28 10.39 12.90
C GLY A 41 9.10 9.20 13.41
N LEU A 42 10.42 9.32 13.45
CA LEU A 42 11.31 8.28 14.00
C LEU A 42 11.07 8.03 15.48
N GLU A 43 10.93 9.10 16.27
CA GLU A 43 10.62 8.99 17.70
C GLU A 43 9.29 8.26 17.91
N LEU A 44 8.28 8.58 17.10
CA LEU A 44 6.96 7.96 17.16
C LEU A 44 7.00 6.46 16.78
N ILE A 45 7.71 6.11 15.71
CA ILE A 45 7.88 4.72 15.27
C ILE A 45 8.61 3.88 16.32
N LYS A 46 9.63 4.45 16.96
CA LYS A 46 10.46 3.77 17.96
C LYS A 46 9.84 3.73 19.38
N ASN A 47 8.73 4.41 19.57
CA ASN A 47 8.06 4.44 20.88
C ASN A 47 7.34 3.12 21.14
N GLU A 48 7.85 2.32 22.05
CA GLU A 48 7.32 1.00 22.41
C GLU A 48 5.92 1.04 23.05
N ASP A 49 5.51 2.21 23.59
CA ASP A 49 4.18 2.40 24.19
C ASP A 49 3.08 2.55 23.13
N ILE A 50 3.45 2.88 21.89
CA ILE A 50 2.53 3.06 20.76
C ILE A 50 2.52 1.79 19.91
N LYS A 51 1.38 1.10 19.94
CA LYS A 51 1.18 -0.06 19.06
C LYS A 51 0.59 0.41 17.75
N TYR A 52 1.26 0.10 16.66
CA TYR A 52 0.82 0.41 15.29
C TYR A 52 1.09 -0.77 14.35
N ASP A 53 0.38 -0.81 13.25
CA ASP A 53 0.47 -1.86 12.24
C ASP A 53 1.05 -1.33 10.93
N LEU A 54 0.90 -0.02 10.67
CA LEU A 54 1.26 0.64 9.42
C LEU A 54 1.74 2.06 9.66
N VAL A 55 2.68 2.50 8.84
CA VAL A 55 3.16 3.89 8.75
C VAL A 55 2.81 4.45 7.37
N ILE A 56 2.14 5.60 7.32
CA ILE A 56 2.02 6.43 6.11
C ILE A 56 3.11 7.51 6.21
N LEU A 57 3.97 7.57 5.20
CA LEU A 57 5.18 8.39 5.23
C LEU A 57 5.29 9.27 3.99
N ASP A 58 5.36 10.59 4.17
CA ASP A 58 5.81 11.48 3.11
C ASP A 58 7.35 11.44 2.95
N LEU A 59 7.81 11.61 1.73
CA LEU A 59 9.25 11.71 1.43
C LEU A 59 9.78 13.13 1.58
N ILE A 60 8.97 14.15 1.36
CA ILE A 60 9.39 15.55 1.37
C ILE A 60 8.89 16.22 2.65
N MET A 61 9.78 16.31 3.62
CA MET A 61 9.49 16.92 4.92
C MET A 61 10.68 17.74 5.42
N PRO A 62 10.42 18.75 6.26
CA PRO A 62 11.51 19.51 6.91
C PRO A 62 12.30 18.65 7.89
N LYS A 63 13.46 19.15 8.31
CA LYS A 63 14.42 18.56 9.27
C LYS A 63 15.00 17.22 8.80
N LYS A 64 14.18 16.18 8.59
CA LYS A 64 14.60 14.88 8.08
C LYS A 64 13.57 14.39 7.05
N ASP A 65 14.02 14.09 5.84
CA ASP A 65 13.18 13.55 4.76
C ASP A 65 12.82 12.09 4.98
N GLY A 66 11.75 11.63 4.33
CA GLY A 66 11.24 10.27 4.50
C GLY A 66 12.19 9.18 4.04
N LEU A 67 13.03 9.43 3.03
CA LEU A 67 14.04 8.46 2.60
C LEU A 67 15.10 8.26 3.68
N SER A 68 15.50 9.35 4.36
CA SER A 68 16.42 9.29 5.50
C SER A 68 15.79 8.56 6.70
N VAL A 69 14.48 8.71 6.92
CA VAL A 69 13.72 7.92 7.93
C VAL A 69 13.82 6.43 7.60
N LEU A 70 13.48 6.02 6.38
CA LEU A 70 13.55 4.61 5.96
C LEU A 70 14.96 4.03 6.08
N LYS A 71 15.98 4.81 5.70
CA LYS A 71 17.38 4.41 5.81
C LYS A 71 17.80 4.18 7.26
N GLU A 72 17.35 5.03 8.18
CA GLU A 72 17.68 4.90 9.60
C GLU A 72 16.98 3.69 10.22
N LEU A 73 15.70 3.49 9.95
CA LEU A 73 14.96 2.31 10.37
C LEU A 73 15.63 1.01 9.89
N ASN A 74 16.03 0.97 8.62
CA ASN A 74 16.71 -0.19 8.06
C ASN A 74 18.08 -0.46 8.72
N LYS A 75 18.83 0.58 9.11
CA LYS A 75 20.10 0.41 9.85
C LYS A 75 19.90 -0.18 11.24
N GLU A 76 18.77 0.10 11.86
CA GLU A 76 18.40 -0.37 13.20
C GLU A 76 17.61 -1.68 13.17
N ASP A 77 17.49 -2.31 12.00
CA ASP A 77 16.73 -3.55 11.77
C ASP A 77 15.23 -3.43 12.16
N ILE A 78 14.67 -2.24 11.98
CA ILE A 78 13.25 -1.94 12.20
C ILE A 78 12.53 -1.91 10.86
N HIS A 79 11.58 -2.82 10.63
CA HIS A 79 10.90 -3.02 9.36
C HIS A 79 9.38 -2.92 9.48
N PRO A 80 8.81 -1.72 9.69
CA PRO A 80 7.36 -1.53 9.70
C PRO A 80 6.76 -1.73 8.30
N ASN A 81 5.46 -2.02 8.23
CA ASN A 81 4.74 -1.84 6.97
C ASN A 81 4.68 -0.35 6.66
N VAL A 82 5.07 0.06 5.48
CA VAL A 82 5.09 1.47 5.08
C VAL A 82 4.34 1.68 3.77
N ILE A 83 3.42 2.63 3.77
CA ILE A 83 2.87 3.25 2.56
C ILE A 83 3.53 4.62 2.40
N VAL A 84 4.25 4.83 1.32
CA VAL A 84 4.80 6.15 0.97
C VAL A 84 3.73 6.96 0.25
N ALA A 85 3.40 8.14 0.77
CA ALA A 85 2.43 9.07 0.19
C ALA A 85 3.12 10.42 -0.09
N THR A 86 3.50 10.70 -1.34
CA THR A 86 4.33 11.86 -1.67
C THR A 86 3.97 12.49 -3.01
N SER A 87 4.30 13.78 -3.17
CA SER A 87 4.21 14.48 -4.46
C SER A 87 5.39 14.18 -5.40
N TYR A 88 6.43 13.51 -4.91
CA TYR A 88 7.65 13.27 -5.65
C TYR A 88 7.59 11.98 -6.47
N ASN A 89 7.77 12.09 -7.79
CA ASN A 89 7.57 10.99 -8.74
C ASN A 89 8.82 10.70 -9.59
N ALA A 90 10.03 10.77 -9.02
CA ALA A 90 11.22 10.40 -9.77
C ALA A 90 11.45 8.87 -9.74
N PRO A 91 11.67 8.22 -10.89
CA PRO A 91 11.87 6.77 -10.97
C PRO A 91 13.00 6.25 -10.07
N ASP A 92 14.09 7.00 -9.95
CA ASP A 92 15.22 6.64 -9.10
C ASP A 92 14.87 6.66 -7.61
N THR A 93 13.99 7.57 -7.20
CA THR A 93 13.50 7.63 -5.81
C THR A 93 12.57 6.46 -5.51
N ILE A 94 11.64 6.14 -6.43
CA ILE A 94 10.75 4.99 -6.29
C ILE A 94 11.57 3.70 -6.14
N ARG A 95 12.61 3.53 -6.96
CA ARG A 95 13.51 2.38 -6.87
C ARG A 95 14.21 2.30 -5.50
N LYS A 96 14.80 3.40 -5.04
CA LYS A 96 15.48 3.46 -3.73
C LYS A 96 14.53 3.16 -2.57
N VAL A 97 13.33 3.72 -2.61
CA VAL A 97 12.29 3.49 -1.59
C VAL A 97 11.90 2.01 -1.56
N SER A 98 11.78 1.36 -2.72
CA SER A 98 11.46 -0.07 -2.83
C SER A 98 12.53 -0.97 -2.22
N GLU A 99 13.80 -0.56 -2.23
CA GLU A 99 14.91 -1.28 -1.59
C GLU A 99 14.76 -1.38 -0.06
N TYR A 100 14.00 -0.47 0.56
CA TYR A 100 13.70 -0.48 1.99
C TYR A 100 12.42 -1.25 2.37
N GLY A 101 11.84 -2.01 1.44
CA GLY A 101 10.70 -2.88 1.73
C GLY A 101 9.37 -2.16 1.90
N VAL A 102 9.22 -0.96 1.29
CA VAL A 102 7.96 -0.22 1.28
C VAL A 102 6.86 -1.04 0.61
N THR A 103 5.69 -1.09 1.24
CA THR A 103 4.56 -1.91 0.81
C THR A 103 3.83 -1.31 -0.40
N TYR A 104 3.56 0.00 -0.35
CA TYR A 104 2.90 0.75 -1.42
C TYR A 104 3.49 2.15 -1.58
N TYR A 105 3.28 2.72 -2.76
CA TYR A 105 3.65 4.08 -3.13
C TYR A 105 2.44 4.79 -3.73
N ILE A 106 1.99 5.88 -3.10
CA ILE A 106 0.86 6.69 -3.53
C ILE A 106 1.34 8.10 -3.89
N LEU A 107 0.91 8.60 -5.04
CA LEU A 107 1.19 9.97 -5.47
C LEU A 107 0.11 10.93 -4.93
N LYS A 108 0.57 12.04 -4.35
CA LYS A 108 -0.31 13.18 -4.02
C LYS A 108 -0.59 14.02 -5.28
N PRO A 109 -1.81 14.56 -5.46
CA PRO A 109 -2.98 14.36 -4.61
C PRO A 109 -3.64 12.99 -4.83
N PHE A 110 -4.15 12.39 -3.77
CA PHE A 110 -4.87 11.10 -3.80
C PHE A 110 -6.25 11.26 -3.16
N ASP A 111 -7.16 10.35 -3.50
CA ASP A 111 -8.45 10.23 -2.85
C ASP A 111 -8.30 9.46 -1.52
N LEU A 112 -9.04 9.87 -0.48
CA LEU A 112 -8.99 9.19 0.83
C LEU A 112 -9.56 7.77 0.75
N PHE A 113 -10.48 7.52 -0.17
CA PHE A 113 -10.98 6.18 -0.46
C PHE A 113 -9.88 5.28 -1.04
N ASP A 114 -9.06 5.80 -1.96
CA ASP A 114 -7.91 5.06 -2.50
C ASP A 114 -6.88 4.75 -1.40
N LEU A 115 -6.67 5.70 -0.47
CA LEU A 115 -5.79 5.48 0.68
C LEU A 115 -6.34 4.37 1.58
N GLU A 116 -7.64 4.39 1.89
CA GLU A 116 -8.31 3.34 2.67
C GLU A 116 -8.13 1.96 2.03
N ASP A 117 -8.39 1.85 0.73
CA ASP A 117 -8.21 0.60 -0.02
C ASP A 117 -6.77 0.10 0.06
N ARG A 118 -5.77 0.97 -0.05
CA ARG A 118 -4.34 0.58 0.07
C ARG A 118 -3.98 0.10 1.47
N ILE A 119 -4.52 0.76 2.50
CA ILE A 119 -4.33 0.32 3.89
C ILE A 119 -4.93 -1.08 4.07
N LEU A 120 -6.17 -1.28 3.66
CA LEU A 120 -6.85 -2.57 3.76
C LEU A 120 -6.14 -3.67 2.96
N ASP A 121 -5.68 -3.37 1.75
CA ASP A 121 -4.94 -4.30 0.91
C ASP A 121 -3.62 -4.76 1.54
N THR A 122 -2.94 -3.89 2.29
CA THR A 122 -1.71 -4.25 3.00
C THR A 122 -1.94 -5.42 3.96
N PHE A 123 -3.09 -5.46 4.63
CA PHE A 123 -3.42 -6.48 5.64
C PHE A 123 -4.25 -7.64 5.10
N ASN A 124 -5.05 -7.41 4.06
CA ASN A 124 -5.72 -8.50 3.34
C ASN A 124 -4.74 -9.37 2.52
N THR A 125 -3.52 -8.87 2.29
CA THR A 125 -2.51 -9.55 1.46
C THR A 125 -1.94 -10.79 2.15
N LEU A 126 -2.04 -10.95 3.46
CA LEU A 126 -1.60 -12.18 4.14
C LEU A 126 -2.56 -13.34 3.85
N GLU A 127 -3.86 -13.11 3.80
CA GLU A 127 -4.84 -14.10 3.33
C GLU A 127 -4.81 -14.21 1.79
N LYS A 128 -4.66 -13.10 1.08
CA LYS A 128 -4.57 -13.05 -0.38
C LYS A 128 -3.22 -13.49 -0.94
N LYS A 129 -2.13 -13.60 -0.17
CA LYS A 129 -0.86 -14.12 -0.72
C LYS A 129 -0.99 -15.56 -1.18
N SER A 130 -1.76 -16.38 -0.49
CA SER A 130 -2.10 -17.73 -0.97
C SER A 130 -3.09 -17.70 -2.15
N LEU A 131 -4.13 -16.85 -2.09
CA LEU A 131 -5.09 -16.65 -3.17
C LEU A 131 -4.49 -15.91 -4.37
N ASN A 132 -3.62 -14.90 -4.17
CA ASN A 132 -3.00 -14.14 -5.27
C ASN A 132 -1.90 -14.91 -6.00
N LEU A 133 -1.14 -15.76 -5.31
CA LEU A 133 -0.24 -16.71 -6.00
C LEU A 133 -1.05 -17.67 -6.86
N PHE A 134 -2.20 -18.11 -6.37
CA PHE A 134 -3.11 -18.98 -7.10
C PHE A 134 -3.78 -18.23 -8.26
N ASN A 135 -4.32 -17.04 -8.03
CA ASN A 135 -4.95 -16.20 -9.07
C ASN A 135 -3.94 -15.69 -10.11
N ASN A 136 -2.72 -15.34 -9.72
CA ASN A 136 -1.67 -14.99 -10.68
C ASN A 136 -1.27 -16.20 -11.54
N ASN A 137 -1.16 -17.38 -10.95
CA ASN A 137 -0.88 -18.60 -11.69
C ASN A 137 -2.04 -18.94 -12.63
N LEU A 138 -3.30 -18.79 -12.18
CA LEU A 138 -4.49 -18.98 -13.01
C LEU A 138 -4.53 -17.99 -14.19
N GLN A 139 -4.34 -16.69 -13.92
CA GLN A 139 -4.32 -15.64 -14.94
C GLN A 139 -3.19 -15.85 -15.97
N GLN A 140 -2.01 -16.26 -15.52
CA GLN A 140 -0.90 -16.62 -16.41
C GLN A 140 -1.22 -17.86 -17.24
N SER A 141 -1.83 -18.88 -16.65
CA SER A 141 -2.25 -20.09 -17.35
C SER A 141 -3.31 -19.80 -18.40
N ILE A 142 -4.33 -19.01 -18.08
CA ILE A 142 -5.36 -18.57 -19.04
C ILE A 142 -4.70 -17.79 -20.18
N SER A 143 -3.82 -16.84 -19.87
CA SER A 143 -3.12 -16.03 -20.89
C SER A 143 -2.27 -16.89 -21.81
N ARG A 144 -1.58 -17.91 -21.28
CA ARG A 144 -0.78 -18.84 -22.06
C ARG A 144 -1.65 -19.67 -23.01
N ILE A 145 -2.75 -20.24 -22.50
CA ILE A 145 -3.70 -21.04 -23.29
C ILE A 145 -4.29 -20.19 -24.43
N LEU A 146 -4.75 -18.96 -24.13
CA LEU A 146 -5.31 -18.08 -25.15
C LEU A 146 -4.27 -17.71 -26.23
N HIS A 147 -3.02 -17.54 -25.83
CA HIS A 147 -1.92 -17.28 -26.76
C HIS A 147 -1.61 -18.52 -27.64
N GLU A 148 -1.59 -19.71 -27.05
CA GLU A 148 -1.42 -20.99 -27.78
C GLU A 148 -2.57 -21.24 -28.77
N LEU A 149 -3.79 -20.76 -28.46
CA LEU A 149 -4.95 -20.77 -29.37
C LEU A 149 -4.87 -19.68 -30.47
N GLY A 150 -3.80 -18.91 -30.52
CA GLY A 150 -3.58 -17.87 -31.52
C GLY A 150 -4.39 -16.59 -31.29
N MET A 151 -4.88 -16.35 -30.07
CA MET A 151 -5.61 -15.12 -29.74
C MET A 151 -4.67 -13.98 -29.40
N PRO A 152 -4.65 -12.88 -30.18
CA PRO A 152 -3.83 -11.73 -29.86
C PRO A 152 -4.34 -11.00 -28.60
N SER A 153 -3.45 -10.67 -27.68
CA SER A 153 -3.78 -10.01 -26.40
C SER A 153 -4.37 -8.60 -26.53
N HIS A 154 -4.19 -7.95 -27.67
CA HIS A 154 -4.68 -6.57 -27.92
C HIS A 154 -6.13 -6.48 -28.41
N ILE A 155 -6.79 -7.59 -28.68
CA ILE A 155 -8.21 -7.58 -29.10
C ILE A 155 -9.13 -7.60 -27.87
N LYS A 156 -10.23 -6.80 -27.93
CA LYS A 156 -11.21 -6.72 -26.83
C LYS A 156 -11.77 -8.07 -26.40
N GLY A 157 -11.96 -8.99 -27.37
CA GLY A 157 -12.44 -10.36 -27.12
C GLY A 157 -11.55 -11.16 -26.16
N TYR A 158 -10.23 -10.94 -26.21
CA TYR A 158 -9.27 -11.58 -25.31
C TYR A 158 -9.58 -11.28 -23.83
N GLN A 159 -9.82 -10.02 -23.52
CA GLN A 159 -10.14 -9.61 -22.15
C GLN A 159 -11.48 -10.15 -21.66
N TYR A 160 -12.51 -10.18 -22.53
CA TYR A 160 -13.81 -10.76 -22.18
C TYR A 160 -13.73 -12.25 -21.89
N ILE A 161 -13.02 -13.01 -22.71
CA ILE A 161 -12.82 -14.45 -22.51
C ILE A 161 -12.04 -14.70 -21.20
N ARG A 162 -10.98 -13.96 -20.97
CA ARG A 162 -10.18 -14.04 -19.76
C ARG A 162 -11.05 -13.78 -18.51
N THR A 163 -11.84 -12.73 -18.52
CA THR A 163 -12.75 -12.37 -17.42
C THR A 163 -13.82 -13.45 -17.22
N ALA A 164 -14.42 -13.96 -18.29
CA ALA A 164 -15.43 -15.00 -18.22
C ALA A 164 -14.88 -16.30 -17.61
N ILE A 165 -13.69 -16.73 -18.03
CA ILE A 165 -13.04 -17.93 -17.47
C ILE A 165 -12.77 -17.75 -15.98
N THR A 166 -12.28 -16.57 -15.57
CA THR A 166 -12.03 -16.26 -14.16
C THR A 166 -13.34 -16.31 -13.35
N MET A 167 -14.42 -15.70 -13.86
CA MET A 167 -15.71 -15.69 -13.18
C MET A 167 -16.29 -17.11 -12.99
N VAL A 168 -16.20 -17.97 -14.01
CA VAL A 168 -16.65 -19.37 -13.91
C VAL A 168 -15.80 -20.17 -12.94
N TYR A 169 -14.50 -19.89 -12.92
CA TYR A 169 -13.59 -20.56 -12.00
C TYR A 169 -13.86 -20.19 -10.53
N ASP A 170 -14.12 -18.89 -10.27
CA ASP A 170 -14.43 -18.39 -8.93
C ASP A 170 -15.85 -18.77 -8.45
N ASN A 171 -16.75 -19.10 -9.38
CA ASN A 171 -18.14 -19.49 -9.11
C ASN A 171 -18.56 -20.72 -9.94
N PRO A 172 -18.14 -21.91 -9.55
CA PRO A 172 -18.39 -23.13 -10.34
C PRO A 172 -19.85 -23.56 -10.42
N GLU A 173 -20.76 -22.86 -9.76
CA GLU A 173 -22.21 -23.12 -9.77
C GLU A 173 -22.99 -22.24 -10.77
N ILE A 174 -22.32 -21.49 -11.64
CA ILE A 174 -22.96 -20.67 -12.69
C ILE A 174 -23.06 -21.47 -13.99
#